data_c6ec1fa5cd8e81d62267c64bbc325c35
#
_entry.id   c6ec1fa5cd8e81d62267c64bbc325c35
#
_cell.length_a   1.000
_cell.length_b   1.000
_cell.length_c   1.000
_cell.angle_alpha   90.00
_cell.angle_beta   90.00
_cell.angle_gamma   90.00
#
_symmetry.space_group_name_H-M   'P 1'
#
loop_
_entity.id
_entity.type
_entity.pdbx_description
1 polymer ?
#
loop_
_entity_poly.entity_id
_entity_poly.type
_entity_poly.pdbx_seq_one_letter_code
_entity_poly.pdbx_strand_id
1 'polypeptide(L)'
;MDSDSLKIYYGGNLGYIKPKKNNWFSKWFWTYNYEYINYSTRSGYYIIRAVNHLKNNRNILPCQLKFCFWGKIHPKNIELVNELNLQDFFSFSGYISKEKSLNKLMDADVLLLPLETSATSKHNNLFIPGKLFEYLKLKKPILALTSKSDCYEIIKRSNLGIFSSPDNILDIADVIHELIVNKKKLMEINPDLDYIN
;
A
#
# COMPACT_ATOMS: atom_id res chain seq x y z
N MET A 1 -24.58 -7.13 -5.14
CA MET A 1 -23.39 -6.44 -4.57
C MET A 1 -22.50 -7.53 -4.01
N ASP A 2 -21.36 -7.76 -4.65
CA ASP A 2 -20.45 -8.87 -4.30
C ASP A 2 -19.90 -8.68 -2.90
N SER A 3 -20.50 -9.37 -1.93
CA SER A 3 -20.10 -9.33 -0.51
C SER A 3 -18.79 -10.06 -0.24
N ASP A 4 -18.21 -10.71 -1.25
CA ASP A 4 -17.09 -11.65 -1.10
C ASP A 4 -15.74 -11.10 -1.60
N SER A 5 -15.70 -9.99 -2.33
CA SER A 5 -14.44 -9.43 -2.81
C SER A 5 -13.64 -8.79 -1.67
N LEU A 6 -12.33 -9.04 -1.64
CA LEU A 6 -11.41 -8.33 -0.75
C LEU A 6 -11.26 -6.87 -1.20
N LYS A 7 -11.61 -5.93 -0.33
CA LYS A 7 -11.58 -4.49 -0.60
C LYS A 7 -10.39 -3.84 0.08
N ILE A 8 -9.41 -3.40 -0.70
CA ILE A 8 -8.21 -2.72 -0.22
C ILE A 8 -8.26 -1.25 -0.63
N TYR A 9 -8.31 -0.33 0.33
CA TYR A 9 -8.59 1.07 0.09
C TYR A 9 -7.44 1.99 0.49
N TYR A 10 -7.26 3.06 -0.29
CA TYR A 10 -6.29 4.10 -0.05
C TYR A 10 -6.86 5.48 -0.40
N GLY A 11 -6.84 6.40 0.55
CA GLY A 11 -7.19 7.80 0.32
C GLY A 11 -5.97 8.72 0.50
N GLY A 12 -5.61 9.53 -0.49
CA GLY A 12 -4.53 10.50 -0.36
C GLY A 12 -3.73 10.76 -1.62
N ASN A 13 -2.45 11.10 -1.44
CA ASN A 13 -1.55 11.36 -2.56
C ASN A 13 -0.81 10.07 -2.94
N LEU A 14 -1.09 9.52 -4.12
CA LEU A 14 -0.40 8.38 -4.69
C LEU A 14 0.47 8.83 -5.85
N GLY A 15 1.77 8.91 -5.62
CA GLY A 15 2.77 9.23 -6.63
C GLY A 15 2.92 8.13 -7.68
N TYR A 16 3.73 8.39 -8.68
CA TYR A 16 4.23 7.39 -9.61
C TYR A 16 5.72 7.62 -9.83
N ILE A 17 6.49 6.68 -9.36
CA ILE A 17 7.93 6.68 -9.61
C ILE A 17 8.30 5.25 -10.03
N LYS A 18 8.74 5.11 -11.27
CA LYS A 18 9.28 3.84 -11.76
C LYS A 18 10.67 3.63 -11.18
N PRO A 19 10.99 2.46 -10.62
CA PRO A 19 12.34 2.20 -10.12
C PRO A 19 13.35 2.40 -11.26
N LYS A 20 14.39 3.18 -10.99
CA LYS A 20 15.50 3.34 -11.94
C LYS A 20 16.28 2.02 -11.98
N LYS A 21 16.52 1.49 -13.17
CA LYS A 21 17.53 0.45 -13.34
C LYS A 21 18.86 1.04 -12.84
N ASN A 22 19.50 0.38 -11.88
CA ASN A 22 20.82 0.78 -11.39
C ASN A 22 21.82 0.80 -12.55
N ASN A 23 22.10 1.97 -13.09
CA ASN A 23 23.25 2.18 -13.95
C ASN A 23 24.46 2.38 -13.04
N TRP A 24 25.35 1.40 -13.01
CA TRP A 24 26.61 1.43 -12.26
C TRP A 24 27.44 2.71 -12.52
N PHE A 25 27.35 3.30 -13.72
CA PHE A 25 28.14 4.46 -14.13
C PHE A 25 27.82 5.79 -13.40
N SER A 26 26.74 5.90 -12.65
CA SER A 26 26.38 7.15 -11.94
C SER A 26 27.07 7.35 -10.59
N LYS A 27 27.87 6.38 -10.11
CA LYS A 27 28.54 6.46 -8.80
C LYS A 27 29.81 7.31 -8.76
N TRP A 28 30.26 7.89 -9.88
CA TRP A 28 31.58 8.49 -9.97
C TRP A 28 31.61 10.03 -9.99
N PHE A 29 30.47 10.70 -9.85
CA PHE A 29 30.48 12.15 -9.68
C PHE A 29 30.02 12.55 -8.29
N TRP A 30 30.89 13.29 -7.61
CA TRP A 30 30.71 13.91 -6.31
C TRP A 30 29.40 14.71 -6.26
N THR A 31 28.37 14.15 -5.67
CA THR A 31 27.24 14.92 -5.17
C THR A 31 27.05 14.57 -3.71
N TYR A 32 26.96 15.57 -2.86
CA TYR A 32 26.58 15.45 -1.46
C TYR A 32 25.43 14.45 -1.38
N ASN A 33 25.68 13.32 -0.73
CA ASN A 33 24.67 12.28 -0.52
C ASN A 33 23.64 12.81 0.48
N TYR A 34 22.62 13.49 -0.03
CA TYR A 34 21.34 13.42 0.65
C TYR A 34 20.95 11.94 0.67
N GLU A 35 20.75 11.39 1.85
CA GLU A 35 20.29 10.03 2.02
C GLU A 35 19.13 9.77 1.06
N TYR A 36 19.31 8.80 0.20
CA TYR A 36 18.40 8.58 -0.92
C TYR A 36 17.11 7.95 -0.37
N ILE A 37 16.12 8.78 -0.07
CA ILE A 37 14.77 8.28 0.24
C ILE A 37 14.20 7.72 -1.05
N ASN A 38 13.90 6.43 -1.04
CA ASN A 38 13.30 5.78 -2.19
C ASN A 38 11.77 6.05 -2.22
N TYR A 39 11.38 7.15 -2.84
CA TYR A 39 9.98 7.49 -3.02
C TYR A 39 9.22 6.56 -3.98
N SER A 40 9.92 5.69 -4.73
CA SER A 40 9.26 4.76 -5.65
C SER A 40 8.36 3.77 -4.93
N THR A 41 8.68 3.45 -3.69
CA THR A 41 7.88 2.54 -2.85
C THR A 41 6.55 3.15 -2.38
N ARG A 42 6.44 4.50 -2.36
CA ARG A 42 5.20 5.23 -2.08
C ARG A 42 4.37 5.50 -3.35
N SER A 43 4.59 4.76 -4.41
CA SER A 43 3.86 4.84 -5.67
C SER A 43 2.92 3.66 -5.83
N GLY A 44 1.97 3.78 -6.78
CA GLY A 44 1.12 2.64 -7.15
C GLY A 44 1.83 1.55 -7.95
N TYR A 45 3.06 1.80 -8.40
CA TYR A 45 3.77 0.92 -9.33
C TYR A 45 3.85 -0.53 -8.85
N TYR A 46 4.36 -0.77 -7.64
CA TYR A 46 4.56 -2.13 -7.12
C TYR A 46 3.24 -2.86 -6.86
N ILE A 47 2.24 -2.14 -6.36
CA ILE A 47 0.90 -2.70 -6.12
C ILE A 47 0.24 -3.13 -7.42
N ILE A 48 0.25 -2.25 -8.45
CA ILE A 48 -0.34 -2.54 -9.75
C ILE A 48 0.35 -3.75 -10.40
N ARG A 49 1.68 -3.82 -10.29
CA ARG A 49 2.45 -4.98 -10.78
C ARG A 49 2.16 -6.26 -10.00
N ALA A 50 1.96 -6.19 -8.69
CA ALA A 50 1.57 -7.33 -7.87
C ALA A 50 0.17 -7.86 -8.27
N VAL A 51 -0.79 -6.97 -8.51
CA VAL A 51 -2.12 -7.36 -9.00
C VAL A 51 -2.04 -7.99 -10.40
N ASN A 52 -1.18 -7.45 -11.29
CA ASN A 52 -0.93 -8.08 -12.58
C ASN A 52 -0.36 -9.50 -12.44
N HIS A 53 0.56 -9.71 -11.50
CA HIS A 53 1.08 -11.03 -11.19
C HIS A 53 -0.01 -11.98 -10.68
N LEU A 54 -0.87 -11.52 -9.77
CA LEU A 54 -1.99 -12.29 -9.24
C LEU A 54 -2.96 -12.70 -10.34
N LYS A 55 -3.33 -11.77 -11.22
CA LYS A 55 -4.21 -12.06 -12.37
C LYS A 55 -3.63 -13.13 -13.28
N ASN A 56 -2.35 -12.99 -13.68
CA ASN A 56 -1.75 -13.82 -14.73
C ASN A 56 -1.21 -15.16 -14.21
N ASN A 57 -0.73 -15.21 -12.96
CA ASN A 57 -0.03 -16.38 -12.43
C ASN A 57 -0.84 -17.13 -11.36
N ARG A 58 -1.88 -16.51 -10.80
CA ARG A 58 -2.75 -17.14 -9.78
C ARG A 58 -4.22 -17.12 -10.13
N ASN A 59 -4.56 -16.67 -11.35
CA ASN A 59 -5.93 -16.62 -11.87
C ASN A 59 -6.92 -15.87 -10.95
N ILE A 60 -6.45 -14.85 -10.22
CA ILE A 60 -7.31 -14.02 -9.39
C ILE A 60 -8.23 -13.19 -10.29
N LEU A 61 -9.52 -13.23 -10.00
CA LEU A 61 -10.56 -12.54 -10.75
C LEU A 61 -10.96 -11.20 -10.10
N PRO A 62 -11.49 -10.24 -10.88
CA PRO A 62 -11.96 -8.96 -10.35
C PRO A 62 -13.08 -9.05 -9.30
N CYS A 63 -13.82 -10.14 -9.26
CA CYS A 63 -14.83 -10.39 -8.22
C CYS A 63 -14.22 -10.78 -6.87
N GLN A 64 -12.93 -11.16 -6.83
CA GLN A 64 -12.24 -11.58 -5.61
C GLN A 64 -11.42 -10.44 -4.97
N LEU A 65 -11.04 -9.41 -5.76
CA LEU A 65 -10.14 -8.34 -5.31
C LEU A 65 -10.52 -7.00 -5.92
N LYS A 66 -10.66 -5.97 -5.09
CA LYS A 66 -10.91 -4.58 -5.51
C LYS A 66 -10.00 -3.62 -4.77
N PHE A 67 -9.37 -2.72 -5.54
CA PHE A 67 -8.66 -1.57 -5.02
C PHE A 67 -9.44 -0.29 -5.28
N CYS A 68 -9.62 0.54 -4.27
CA CYS A 68 -10.20 1.87 -4.41
C CYS A 68 -9.19 2.93 -3.97
N PHE A 69 -8.83 3.81 -4.90
CA PHE A 69 -7.94 4.93 -4.66
C PHE A 69 -8.65 6.26 -4.88
N TRP A 70 -8.47 7.22 -3.98
CA TRP A 70 -8.98 8.59 -4.15
C TRP A 70 -8.00 9.63 -3.64
N GLY A 71 -8.19 10.86 -4.11
CA GLY A 71 -7.32 12.00 -3.82
C GLY A 71 -6.44 12.37 -5.01
N LYS A 72 -5.19 12.77 -4.77
CA LYS A 72 -4.25 13.11 -5.83
C LYS A 72 -3.55 11.86 -6.36
N ILE A 73 -4.07 11.32 -7.45
CA ILE A 73 -3.51 10.14 -8.11
C ILE A 73 -2.71 10.59 -9.32
N HIS A 74 -1.44 10.19 -9.40
CA HIS A 74 -0.61 10.51 -10.57
C HIS A 74 -1.14 9.76 -11.81
N PRO A 75 -1.34 10.43 -12.99
CA PRO A 75 -1.95 9.82 -14.17
C PRO A 75 -1.30 8.52 -14.64
N LYS A 76 0.01 8.41 -14.53
CA LYS A 76 0.75 7.19 -14.89
C LYS A 76 0.33 5.94 -14.13
N ASN A 77 -0.29 6.05 -12.95
CA ASN A 77 -0.86 4.88 -12.29
C ASN A 77 -2.07 4.35 -13.08
N ILE A 78 -2.91 5.26 -13.59
CA ILE A 78 -4.08 4.91 -14.40
C ILE A 78 -3.63 4.36 -15.76
N GLU A 79 -2.64 4.99 -16.39
CA GLU A 79 -2.03 4.50 -17.64
C GLU A 79 -1.50 3.07 -17.46
N LEU A 80 -0.75 2.79 -16.39
CA LEU A 80 -0.22 1.45 -16.12
C LEU A 80 -1.32 0.42 -15.89
N VAL A 81 -2.42 0.78 -15.21
CA VAL A 81 -3.58 -0.09 -15.02
C VAL A 81 -4.21 -0.43 -16.38
N ASN A 82 -4.33 0.56 -17.28
CA ASN A 82 -4.87 0.36 -18.63
C ASN A 82 -3.94 -0.50 -19.50
N GLU A 83 -2.63 -0.22 -19.50
CA GLU A 83 -1.63 -1.00 -20.22
C GLU A 83 -1.64 -2.49 -19.84
N LEU A 84 -1.95 -2.79 -18.58
CA LEU A 84 -1.98 -4.15 -18.03
C LEU A 84 -3.38 -4.79 -18.05
N ASN A 85 -4.39 -4.09 -18.59
CA ASN A 85 -5.79 -4.53 -18.61
C ASN A 85 -6.31 -4.91 -17.21
N LEU A 86 -6.10 -4.02 -16.22
CA LEU A 86 -6.46 -4.23 -14.81
C LEU A 86 -7.62 -3.31 -14.35
N GLN A 87 -8.34 -2.66 -15.26
CA GLN A 87 -9.38 -1.67 -14.93
C GLN A 87 -10.46 -2.24 -13.99
N ASP A 88 -10.76 -3.52 -14.14
CA ASP A 88 -11.76 -4.19 -13.32
C ASP A 88 -11.32 -4.43 -11.87
N PHE A 89 -10.02 -4.35 -11.58
CA PHE A 89 -9.47 -4.47 -10.22
C PHE A 89 -9.35 -3.14 -9.50
N PHE A 90 -9.28 -2.02 -10.25
CA PHE A 90 -8.96 -0.71 -9.71
C PHE A 90 -10.07 0.31 -9.96
N SER A 91 -10.39 1.08 -8.94
CA SER A 91 -11.27 2.24 -9.03
C SER A 91 -10.49 3.47 -8.56
N PHE A 92 -10.48 4.50 -9.40
CA PHE A 92 -9.83 5.77 -9.11
C PHE A 92 -10.87 6.88 -9.04
N SER A 93 -10.82 7.69 -7.99
CA SER A 93 -11.61 8.91 -7.90
C SER A 93 -10.74 10.07 -7.44
N GLY A 94 -11.12 11.29 -7.85
CA GLY A 94 -10.44 12.51 -7.45
C GLY A 94 -10.64 12.85 -5.97
N TYR A 95 -10.48 14.12 -5.64
CA TYR A 95 -10.71 14.61 -4.29
C TYR A 95 -12.16 14.43 -3.86
N ILE A 96 -12.33 13.95 -2.64
CA ILE A 96 -13.62 13.86 -1.94
C ILE A 96 -13.48 14.56 -0.59
N SER A 97 -14.60 14.96 0.02
CA SER A 97 -14.59 15.55 1.36
C SER A 97 -13.99 14.60 2.39
N LYS A 98 -13.45 15.16 3.49
CA LYS A 98 -12.87 14.36 4.58
C LYS A 98 -13.88 13.36 5.15
N GLU A 99 -15.12 13.78 5.36
CA GLU A 99 -16.20 12.94 5.83
C GLU A 99 -16.47 11.76 4.89
N LYS A 100 -16.63 12.03 3.58
CA LYS A 100 -16.79 10.98 2.57
C LYS A 100 -15.59 10.03 2.51
N SER A 101 -14.38 10.57 2.72
CA SER A 101 -13.16 9.77 2.76
C SER A 101 -13.16 8.81 3.94
N LEU A 102 -13.52 9.28 5.15
CA LEU A 102 -13.63 8.44 6.34
C LEU A 102 -14.69 7.34 6.17
N ASN A 103 -15.87 7.70 5.67
CA ASN A 103 -16.94 6.74 5.41
C ASN A 103 -16.48 5.65 4.41
N LYS A 104 -15.79 6.04 3.33
CA LYS A 104 -15.22 5.05 2.40
C LYS A 104 -14.19 4.14 3.08
N LEU A 105 -13.29 4.69 3.91
CA LEU A 105 -12.31 3.87 4.63
C LEU A 105 -12.98 2.85 5.56
N MET A 106 -14.13 3.19 6.14
CA MET A 106 -14.91 2.26 6.97
C MET A 106 -15.47 1.07 6.18
N ASP A 107 -15.72 1.21 4.88
CA ASP A 107 -16.20 0.13 4.00
C ASP A 107 -15.07 -0.81 3.52
N ALA A 108 -13.81 -0.47 3.79
CA ALA A 108 -12.67 -1.30 3.42
C ALA A 108 -12.59 -2.56 4.30
N ASP A 109 -12.09 -3.66 3.74
CA ASP A 109 -11.64 -4.81 4.52
C ASP A 109 -10.22 -4.55 5.06
N VAL A 110 -9.38 -3.87 4.25
CA VAL A 110 -7.98 -3.58 4.56
C VAL A 110 -7.65 -2.15 4.10
N LEU A 111 -6.90 -1.42 4.91
CA LEU A 111 -6.38 -0.09 4.59
C LEU A 111 -4.94 -0.21 4.10
N LEU A 112 -4.66 0.34 2.91
CA LEU A 112 -3.33 0.29 2.32
C LEU A 112 -2.47 1.45 2.81
N LEU A 113 -1.25 1.16 3.26
CA LEU A 113 -0.26 2.16 3.68
C LEU A 113 1.09 1.91 3.00
N PRO A 114 1.30 2.46 1.78
CA PRO A 114 2.61 2.43 1.15
C PRO A 114 3.51 3.47 1.78
N LEU A 115 4.68 3.04 2.26
CA LEU A 115 5.67 3.91 2.90
C LEU A 115 6.95 4.02 2.07
N GLU A 116 7.68 5.08 2.33
CA GLU A 116 8.99 5.30 1.75
C GLU A 116 10.01 4.37 2.41
N THR A 117 11.03 3.96 1.67
CA THR A 117 12.17 3.23 2.23
C THR A 117 13.41 4.09 2.19
N SER A 118 14.21 4.06 3.26
CA SER A 118 15.56 4.61 3.22
C SER A 118 16.48 3.63 2.50
N ALA A 119 17.29 4.11 1.57
CA ALA A 119 18.30 3.29 0.88
C ALA A 119 19.49 2.94 1.78
N THR A 120 19.60 3.57 2.94
CA THR A 120 20.67 3.32 3.91
C THR A 120 20.08 2.73 5.18
N SER A 121 20.54 1.53 5.54
CA SER A 121 20.13 0.80 6.74
C SER A 121 20.53 1.48 8.06
N LYS A 122 21.15 2.67 8.01
CA LYS A 122 21.70 3.35 9.20
C LYS A 122 20.74 4.33 9.87
N HIS A 123 19.69 4.76 9.19
CA HIS A 123 18.70 5.65 9.80
C HIS A 123 17.31 5.04 9.67
N ASN A 124 16.72 4.72 10.80
CA ASN A 124 15.31 4.38 10.88
C ASN A 124 14.51 5.52 10.25
N ASN A 125 13.60 5.20 9.33
CA ASN A 125 12.71 6.20 8.77
C ASN A 125 11.84 6.76 9.90
N LEU A 126 12.26 7.92 10.43
CA LEU A 126 11.54 8.65 11.49
C LEU A 126 10.23 9.28 10.97
N PHE A 127 9.94 9.12 9.68
CA PHE A 127 8.75 9.71 9.10
C PHE A 127 7.50 8.88 9.42
N ILE A 128 6.64 9.43 10.26
CA ILE A 128 5.33 8.86 10.58
C ILE A 128 4.27 9.68 9.86
N PRO A 129 3.60 9.13 8.84
CA PRO A 129 2.57 9.85 8.11
C PRO A 129 1.32 10.04 8.99
N GLY A 130 0.73 11.24 8.97
CA GLY A 130 -0.51 11.52 9.71
C GLY A 130 -1.66 10.56 9.41
N LYS A 131 -1.67 9.96 8.22
CA LYS A 131 -2.62 8.93 7.81
C LYS A 131 -2.58 7.67 8.69
N LEU A 132 -1.43 7.32 9.24
CA LEU A 132 -1.33 6.19 10.16
C LEU A 132 -2.27 6.37 11.36
N PHE A 133 -2.31 7.55 11.95
CA PHE A 133 -3.19 7.82 13.09
C PHE A 133 -4.68 7.78 12.71
N GLU A 134 -5.03 8.20 11.49
CA GLU A 134 -6.40 8.04 10.98
C GLU A 134 -6.77 6.56 10.85
N TYR A 135 -5.85 5.73 10.34
CA TYR A 135 -6.06 4.29 10.16
C TYR A 135 -6.17 3.55 11.50
N LEU A 136 -5.33 3.89 12.46
CA LEU A 136 -5.40 3.32 13.82
C LEU A 136 -6.76 3.60 14.48
N LYS A 137 -7.28 4.82 14.34
CA LYS A 137 -8.62 5.20 14.86
C LYS A 137 -9.76 4.41 14.22
N LEU A 138 -9.62 3.98 12.98
CA LEU A 138 -10.61 3.15 12.30
C LEU A 138 -10.57 1.69 12.74
N LYS A 139 -9.52 1.27 13.46
CA LYS A 139 -9.36 -0.09 14.02
C LYS A 139 -9.49 -1.19 12.95
N LYS A 140 -9.04 -0.90 11.73
CA LYS A 140 -9.08 -1.84 10.60
C LYS A 140 -7.70 -2.39 10.29
N PRO A 141 -7.61 -3.59 9.72
CA PRO A 141 -6.36 -4.16 9.23
C PRO A 141 -5.62 -3.19 8.31
N ILE A 142 -4.32 -3.05 8.49
CA ILE A 142 -3.45 -2.14 7.72
C ILE A 142 -2.44 -2.98 6.95
N LEU A 143 -2.57 -3.02 5.62
CA LEU A 143 -1.53 -3.55 4.74
C LEU A 143 -0.45 -2.47 4.58
N ALA A 144 0.62 -2.60 5.36
CA ALA A 144 1.76 -1.70 5.34
C ALA A 144 2.85 -2.24 4.42
N LEU A 145 3.13 -1.51 3.34
CA LEU A 145 4.27 -1.77 2.48
C LEU A 145 5.46 -0.99 3.02
N THR A 146 6.27 -1.64 3.85
CA THR A 146 7.33 -0.97 4.60
C THR A 146 8.48 -1.89 4.95
N SER A 147 9.67 -1.31 5.11
CA SER A 147 10.77 -1.93 5.83
C SER A 147 10.59 -1.73 7.35
N LYS A 148 11.45 -2.33 8.17
CA LYS A 148 11.48 -2.07 9.62
C LYS A 148 11.74 -0.58 9.88
N SER A 149 10.81 0.07 10.59
CA SER A 149 10.78 1.52 10.84
C SER A 149 9.93 1.80 12.07
N ASP A 150 9.90 3.05 12.53
CA ASP A 150 9.01 3.44 13.63
C ASP A 150 7.53 3.20 13.28
N CYS A 151 7.15 3.48 12.02
CA CYS A 151 5.80 3.13 11.54
C CYS A 151 5.51 1.64 11.64
N TYR A 152 6.48 0.78 11.27
CA TYR A 152 6.35 -0.67 11.40
C TYR A 152 6.09 -1.06 12.85
N GLU A 153 6.86 -0.53 13.81
CA GLU A 153 6.71 -0.86 15.23
C GLU A 153 5.36 -0.38 15.80
N ILE A 154 4.91 0.83 15.42
CA ILE A 154 3.61 1.35 15.83
C ILE A 154 2.48 0.44 15.32
N ILE A 155 2.49 0.09 14.04
CA ILE A 155 1.45 -0.75 13.43
C ILE A 155 1.50 -2.16 14.03
N LYS A 156 2.68 -2.70 14.30
CA LYS A 156 2.85 -4.01 14.92
C LYS A 156 2.27 -4.03 16.34
N ARG A 157 2.56 -3.01 17.16
CA ARG A 157 2.03 -2.88 18.52
C ARG A 157 0.52 -2.71 18.56
N SER A 158 -0.05 -2.03 17.56
CA SER A 158 -1.50 -1.87 17.47
C SER A 158 -2.26 -3.19 17.16
N ASN A 159 -1.54 -4.26 16.83
CA ASN A 159 -2.07 -5.54 16.38
C ASN A 159 -2.98 -5.46 15.12
N LEU A 160 -2.84 -4.38 14.33
CA LEU A 160 -3.59 -4.18 13.07
C LEU A 160 -2.74 -4.45 11.82
N GLY A 161 -1.45 -4.80 12.00
CA GLY A 161 -0.46 -4.82 10.94
C GLY A 161 -0.46 -6.10 10.11
N ILE A 162 -0.51 -5.90 8.79
CA ILE A 162 -0.17 -6.89 7.76
C ILE A 162 0.98 -6.27 6.98
N PHE A 163 2.10 -6.96 6.86
CA PHE A 163 3.34 -6.36 6.36
C PHE A 163 3.81 -7.03 5.09
N SER A 164 4.34 -6.23 4.17
CA SER A 164 5.06 -6.70 2.99
C SER A 164 6.22 -5.77 2.67
N SER A 165 7.23 -6.34 2.00
CA SER A 165 8.34 -5.55 1.46
C SER A 165 7.83 -4.53 0.45
N PRO A 166 8.22 -3.26 0.54
CA PRO A 166 7.59 -2.18 -0.24
C PRO A 166 7.96 -2.19 -1.72
N ASP A 167 9.04 -2.88 -2.10
CA ASP A 167 9.60 -2.95 -3.47
C ASP A 167 9.70 -4.38 -4.02
N ASN A 168 9.12 -5.36 -3.34
CA ASN A 168 9.07 -6.75 -3.81
C ASN A 168 7.66 -7.10 -4.32
N ILE A 169 7.51 -7.17 -5.63
CA ILE A 169 6.23 -7.46 -6.31
C ILE A 169 5.67 -8.82 -5.89
N LEU A 170 6.52 -9.84 -5.74
CA LEU A 170 6.08 -11.19 -5.39
C LEU A 170 5.62 -11.26 -3.94
N ASP A 171 6.35 -10.65 -3.02
CA ASP A 171 5.98 -10.59 -1.62
C ASP A 171 4.64 -9.86 -1.42
N ILE A 172 4.44 -8.73 -2.10
CA ILE A 172 3.15 -8.01 -2.10
C ILE A 172 2.03 -8.91 -2.65
N ALA A 173 2.29 -9.63 -3.75
CA ALA A 173 1.31 -10.52 -4.35
C ALA A 173 0.98 -11.71 -3.42
N ASP A 174 1.97 -12.29 -2.75
CA ASP A 174 1.78 -13.40 -1.82
C ASP A 174 0.91 -12.98 -0.64
N VAL A 175 1.21 -11.83 -0.04
CA VAL A 175 0.41 -11.28 1.07
C VAL A 175 -1.03 -11.00 0.64
N ILE A 176 -1.25 -10.37 -0.51
CA ILE A 176 -2.61 -10.10 -1.02
C ILE A 176 -3.34 -11.41 -1.32
N HIS A 177 -2.66 -12.40 -1.88
CA HIS A 177 -3.26 -13.71 -2.14
C HIS A 177 -3.70 -14.40 -0.84
N GLU A 178 -2.86 -14.38 0.19
CA GLU A 178 -3.21 -14.92 1.50
C GLU A 178 -4.45 -14.23 2.09
N LEU A 179 -4.55 -12.90 1.95
CA LEU A 179 -5.71 -12.13 2.39
C LEU A 179 -7.00 -12.51 1.64
N ILE A 180 -6.91 -12.82 0.34
CA ILE A 180 -8.06 -13.28 -0.46
C ILE A 180 -8.52 -14.65 0.05
N VAL A 181 -7.60 -15.59 0.19
CA VAL A 181 -7.90 -16.97 0.61
C VAL A 181 -8.41 -17.03 2.05
N ASN A 182 -7.83 -16.24 2.93
CA ASN A 182 -8.10 -16.24 4.35
C ASN A 182 -8.89 -15.00 4.82
N LYS A 183 -9.76 -14.43 3.97
CA LYS A 183 -10.50 -13.20 4.28
C LYS A 183 -11.20 -13.24 5.65
N LYS A 184 -11.72 -14.40 6.07
CA LYS A 184 -12.36 -14.56 7.38
C LYS A 184 -11.42 -14.25 8.56
N LYS A 185 -10.11 -14.53 8.43
CA LYS A 185 -9.12 -14.21 9.47
C LYS A 185 -8.94 -12.71 9.70
N LEU A 186 -9.31 -11.86 8.73
CA LEU A 186 -9.29 -10.40 8.93
C LEU A 186 -10.29 -9.95 10.00
N MET A 187 -11.38 -10.70 10.18
CA MET A 187 -12.38 -10.42 11.23
C MET A 187 -11.92 -10.84 12.63
N GLU A 188 -10.87 -11.68 12.70
CA GLU A 188 -10.28 -12.16 13.96
C GLU A 188 -9.16 -11.24 14.45
N ILE A 189 -8.77 -10.23 13.64
CA ILE A 189 -7.77 -9.24 14.05
C ILE A 189 -8.36 -8.41 15.19
N ASN A 190 -7.75 -8.55 16.37
CA ASN A 190 -8.17 -7.85 17.56
C ASN A 190 -7.19 -6.71 17.85
N PRO A 191 -7.60 -5.43 17.67
CA PRO A 191 -6.73 -4.29 17.90
C PRO A 191 -6.37 -4.17 19.39
N ASP A 192 -5.13 -3.79 19.66
CA ASP A 192 -4.70 -3.42 21.00
C ASP A 192 -5.28 -2.02 21.36
N LEU A 193 -6.40 -2.04 22.06
CA LEU A 193 -7.16 -0.82 22.38
C LEU A 193 -6.43 0.05 23.41
N ASP A 194 -5.65 -0.55 24.30
CA ASP A 194 -4.90 0.19 25.32
C ASP A 194 -3.74 0.96 24.68
N TYR A 195 -3.24 0.47 23.58
CA TYR A 195 -2.18 1.13 22.81
C TYR A 195 -2.70 2.20 21.84
N ILE A 196 -3.91 2.03 21.30
CA ILE A 196 -4.46 2.91 20.26
C ILE A 196 -5.16 4.14 20.83
N ASN A 197 -5.75 4.04 22.02
CA ASN A 197 -6.46 5.13 22.69
C ASN A 197 -5.50 6.01 23.48
#